data_f13e18ede62bf7dc0242764691f4b262
#
_entry.id   f13e18ede62bf7dc0242764691f4b262
#
_cell.length_a   1.000
_cell.length_b   1.000
_cell.length_c   1.000
_cell.angle_alpha   90.00
_cell.angle_beta   90.00
_cell.angle_gamma   90.00
#
_symmetry.space_group_name_H-M   'P 1'
#
loop_
_entity.id
_entity.type
_entity.pdbx_description
1 polymer ?
#
loop_
_entity_poly.entity_id
_entity_poly.type
_entity_poly.pdbx_seq_one_letter_code
_entity_poly.pdbx_strand_id
1 'polypeptide(L)'
;MPFQHLTPSIGPTESGANMIVELVNAAATKVWQPYMRHQTFDRENTAEIIANDGRNLEIDSGMAHGLCCGTFGELLQGQLPLGSLSPDSHFLVTMPIAVFARAHFIPVAGSRSVTVYPPHKVKAKRLAENLLLALGASGGVVLLESELPEGKGLASSSADLVATARSIASCLKLRVPTTLIEKLMAEIEPSDGVMYPGVVAYQQRAGRLISFLGQIPPLAIVGVDEGGTVETVDYDQRRGEISANHRAQYQHLLDRIQIAIAQGDTATIGAVATSSALLHQERAPKKHLDSMLEASAETGALGVIVAHSGTMVGILVDRMAPDFPQKLQSVVDCVSAIDQSPRIYLTMS
;
A
#
# COMPACT_ATOMS: atom_id res chain seq x y z
N MET A 1 23.53 11.93 11.16
CA MET A 1 23.89 10.60 11.69
C MET A 1 22.89 9.63 11.10
N PRO A 2 23.29 8.57 10.40
CA PRO A 2 22.36 7.62 9.81
C PRO A 2 21.73 6.77 10.93
N PHE A 3 20.42 6.60 10.88
CA PHE A 3 19.71 5.66 11.74
C PHE A 3 20.15 4.24 11.38
N GLN A 4 20.85 3.60 12.29
CA GLN A 4 21.20 2.19 12.17
C GLN A 4 19.94 1.32 12.21
N HIS A 5 19.89 0.40 11.28
CA HIS A 5 18.88 -0.67 11.19
C HIS A 5 18.80 -1.44 12.51
N LEU A 6 17.70 -1.30 13.24
CA LEU A 6 17.32 -2.21 14.31
C LEU A 6 16.60 -3.39 13.68
N THR A 7 17.36 -4.37 13.22
CA THR A 7 16.86 -5.73 13.02
C THR A 7 17.25 -6.53 14.24
N PRO A 8 16.34 -6.87 15.18
CA PRO A 8 16.67 -7.81 16.24
C PRO A 8 16.71 -9.23 15.65
N SER A 9 17.83 -9.90 15.80
CA SER A 9 17.90 -11.36 15.69
C SER A 9 17.23 -11.93 16.95
N ILE A 10 16.08 -12.61 16.77
CA ILE A 10 15.26 -13.10 17.87
C ILE A 10 15.60 -14.55 18.13
N GLY A 11 16.16 -14.83 19.31
CA GLY A 11 16.27 -16.17 19.85
C GLY A 11 15.05 -16.53 20.70
N PRO A 12 14.72 -17.81 20.90
CA PRO A 12 13.50 -18.24 21.57
C PRO A 12 13.60 -18.12 23.10
N THR A 13 13.03 -17.06 23.68
CA THR A 13 12.79 -16.96 25.13
C THR A 13 11.51 -16.14 25.39
N GLU A 14 10.78 -16.40 26.47
CA GLU A 14 9.58 -15.66 26.88
C GLU A 14 9.79 -14.13 26.96
N SER A 15 11.01 -13.67 27.16
CA SER A 15 11.36 -12.24 27.11
C SER A 15 11.27 -11.66 25.70
N GLY A 16 11.43 -12.48 24.67
CA GLY A 16 11.36 -12.07 23.27
C GLY A 16 9.94 -11.69 22.81
N ALA A 17 8.93 -12.46 23.22
CA ALA A 17 7.54 -12.22 22.85
C ALA A 17 7.02 -10.88 23.41
N ASN A 18 7.33 -10.55 24.65
CA ASN A 18 6.95 -9.27 25.26
C ASN A 18 7.69 -8.09 24.60
N MET A 19 8.95 -8.27 24.24
CA MET A 19 9.73 -7.24 23.56
C MET A 19 9.23 -6.98 22.13
N ILE A 20 8.80 -8.02 21.42
CA ILE A 20 8.18 -7.89 20.08
C ILE A 20 6.87 -7.10 20.18
N VAL A 21 6.02 -7.41 21.15
CA VAL A 21 4.74 -6.72 21.38
C VAL A 21 4.95 -5.26 21.77
N GLU A 22 5.96 -4.95 22.60
CA GLU A 22 6.31 -3.58 22.95
C GLU A 22 6.84 -2.79 21.74
N LEU A 23 7.70 -3.39 20.92
CA LEU A 23 8.20 -2.77 19.68
C LEU A 23 7.09 -2.54 18.65
N VAL A 24 6.18 -3.52 18.52
CA VAL A 24 5.00 -3.44 17.64
C VAL A 24 4.06 -2.31 18.09
N ASN A 25 3.78 -2.20 19.37
CA ASN A 25 2.90 -1.15 19.93
C ASN A 25 3.57 0.23 19.92
N ALA A 26 4.88 0.32 20.18
CA ALA A 26 5.62 1.57 20.13
C ALA A 26 5.74 2.14 18.71
N ALA A 27 5.90 1.29 17.69
CA ALA A 27 5.91 1.70 16.30
C ALA A 27 4.55 2.24 15.85
N ALA A 28 3.45 1.56 16.23
CA ALA A 28 2.09 1.99 15.88
C ALA A 28 1.71 3.34 16.49
N THR A 29 2.14 3.64 17.73
CA THR A 29 1.72 4.86 18.45
C THR A 29 2.49 6.11 18.03
N LYS A 30 3.76 5.99 17.62
CA LYS A 30 4.62 7.15 17.30
C LYS A 30 4.41 7.73 15.90
N VAL A 31 3.91 6.96 14.96
CA VAL A 31 3.89 7.35 13.52
C VAL A 31 2.58 8.04 13.13
N TRP A 32 1.47 7.79 13.85
CA TRP A 32 0.12 8.12 13.39
C TRP A 32 -0.46 9.45 13.87
N GLN A 33 -0.17 9.87 15.08
CA GLN A 33 -0.84 11.06 15.65
C GLN A 33 -0.65 12.38 14.86
N PRO A 34 0.50 12.66 14.23
CA PRO A 34 0.65 13.89 13.46
C PRO A 34 -0.07 13.87 12.11
N TYR A 35 -0.26 12.67 11.50
CA TYR A 35 -0.77 12.54 10.13
C TYR A 35 -2.29 12.66 10.02
N MET A 36 -3.02 12.13 10.99
CA MET A 36 -4.50 12.13 10.98
C MET A 36 -5.12 13.51 11.26
N ARG A 37 -4.39 14.46 11.84
CA ARG A 37 -4.93 15.79 12.21
C ARG A 37 -5.10 16.75 11.03
N HIS A 38 -4.56 16.45 9.86
CA HIS A 38 -4.52 17.37 8.72
C HIS A 38 -5.27 16.92 7.47
N GLN A 39 -5.97 15.79 7.47
CA GLN A 39 -6.76 15.36 6.32
C GLN A 39 -8.26 15.32 6.64
N THR A 40 -8.94 16.43 6.41
CA THR A 40 -10.40 16.44 6.25
C THR A 40 -10.74 16.11 4.81
N PHE A 41 -11.51 15.04 4.62
CA PHE A 41 -12.03 14.61 3.32
C PHE A 41 -13.21 15.52 2.94
N ASP A 42 -13.06 16.28 1.86
CA ASP A 42 -14.19 17.04 1.28
C ASP A 42 -14.46 16.54 -0.14
N ARG A 43 -15.68 16.03 -0.37
CA ARG A 43 -16.12 15.44 -1.65
C ARG A 43 -16.58 16.48 -2.68
N GLU A 44 -16.70 17.74 -2.33
CA GLU A 44 -17.53 18.68 -3.10
C GLU A 44 -16.82 19.83 -3.83
N ASN A 45 -15.49 19.97 -3.89
CA ASN A 45 -14.89 21.16 -4.53
C ASN A 45 -13.84 20.87 -5.59
N THR A 46 -14.28 20.34 -6.74
CA THR A 46 -13.42 20.21 -7.95
C THR A 46 -13.34 21.51 -8.77
N ALA A 47 -14.20 22.48 -8.52
CA ALA A 47 -14.35 23.68 -9.37
C ALA A 47 -13.53 24.93 -8.93
N GLU A 48 -13.06 25.00 -7.69
CA GLU A 48 -12.42 26.22 -7.16
C GLU A 48 -10.91 26.33 -7.39
N ILE A 49 -10.24 25.29 -7.87
CA ILE A 49 -8.76 25.29 -7.99
C ILE A 49 -8.28 25.94 -9.30
N ILE A 50 -9.16 26.13 -10.28
CA ILE A 50 -8.79 26.71 -11.59
C ILE A 50 -8.85 28.25 -11.59
N ALA A 51 -9.42 28.86 -10.57
CA ALA A 51 -9.71 30.30 -10.53
C ALA A 51 -8.84 31.13 -9.57
N ASN A 52 -7.62 30.72 -9.23
CA ASN A 52 -6.75 31.57 -8.42
C ASN A 52 -5.65 32.20 -9.27
N ASP A 53 -6.05 33.33 -9.83
CA ASP A 53 -5.29 34.37 -10.50
C ASP A 53 -4.00 34.78 -9.75
N GLY A 54 -2.86 34.68 -10.46
CA GLY A 54 -1.70 35.57 -10.42
C GLY A 54 -1.06 36.01 -9.11
N ARG A 55 -1.26 35.33 -7.99
CA ARG A 55 -0.55 35.64 -6.74
C ARG A 55 0.81 34.97 -6.70
N ASN A 56 1.87 35.78 -6.55
CA ASN A 56 3.22 35.31 -6.20
C ASN A 56 3.11 34.40 -4.95
N LEU A 57 3.25 33.09 -5.18
CA LEU A 57 3.33 32.13 -4.08
C LEU A 57 4.65 32.41 -3.34
N GLU A 58 4.56 32.98 -2.15
CA GLU A 58 5.68 33.07 -1.24
C GLU A 58 6.14 31.65 -0.90
N ILE A 59 7.36 31.31 -1.34
CA ILE A 59 8.00 30.03 -1.07
C ILE A 59 8.48 30.08 0.37
N ASP A 60 7.82 29.34 1.25
CA ASP A 60 8.34 29.09 2.59
C ASP A 60 9.65 28.31 2.47
N SER A 61 10.74 28.81 3.05
CA SER A 61 12.08 28.22 2.97
C SER A 61 12.25 26.92 3.75
N GLY A 62 11.15 26.34 4.26
CA GLY A 62 11.11 25.06 4.93
C GLY A 62 11.00 23.88 3.94
N MET A 63 11.69 22.78 4.19
CA MET A 63 11.50 21.53 3.46
C MET A 63 10.07 21.02 3.66
N ALA A 64 9.32 20.91 2.57
CA ALA A 64 7.98 20.34 2.60
C ALA A 64 8.04 18.82 2.48
N HIS A 65 7.26 18.15 3.31
CA HIS A 65 7.28 16.70 3.43
C HIS A 65 6.02 16.08 2.82
N GLY A 66 6.19 14.96 2.13
CA GLY A 66 5.12 14.07 1.71
C GLY A 66 5.40 12.65 2.23
N LEU A 67 4.36 12.00 2.73
CA LEU A 67 4.42 10.65 3.27
C LEU A 67 3.33 9.80 2.60
N CYS A 68 3.65 8.55 2.25
CA CYS A 68 2.68 7.57 1.80
C CYS A 68 3.01 6.19 2.31
N CYS A 69 2.02 5.47 2.80
CA CYS A 69 2.17 4.07 3.18
C CYS A 69 2.23 3.16 1.94
N GLY A 70 2.83 1.99 2.11
CA GLY A 70 2.69 0.89 1.16
C GLY A 70 1.52 -0.02 1.50
N THR A 71 1.44 -1.15 0.78
CA THR A 71 0.51 -2.24 1.03
C THR A 71 1.28 -3.54 1.25
N PHE A 72 0.67 -4.53 1.88
CA PHE A 72 1.17 -5.91 1.83
C PHE A 72 0.33 -6.68 0.81
N GLY A 73 0.75 -6.63 -0.45
CA GLY A 73 -0.09 -7.16 -1.53
C GLY A 73 -1.50 -6.57 -1.49
N GLU A 74 -2.47 -7.43 -1.77
CA GLU A 74 -3.88 -7.04 -1.84
C GLU A 74 -4.76 -8.04 -1.11
N LEU A 75 -5.77 -7.55 -0.36
CA LEU A 75 -6.81 -8.40 0.25
C LEU A 75 -7.58 -9.18 -0.82
N LEU A 76 -7.76 -8.58 -1.98
CA LEU A 76 -8.45 -9.16 -3.12
C LEU A 76 -7.94 -8.51 -4.40
N GLN A 77 -7.65 -9.32 -5.43
CA GLN A 77 -7.34 -8.80 -6.77
C GLN A 77 -7.86 -9.74 -7.84
N GLY A 78 -8.58 -9.19 -8.81
CA GLY A 78 -9.15 -9.98 -9.88
C GLY A 78 -9.83 -9.15 -10.96
N GLN A 79 -10.86 -9.73 -11.54
CA GLN A 79 -11.71 -9.07 -12.54
C GLN A 79 -13.18 -9.26 -12.15
N LEU A 80 -13.95 -8.19 -12.23
CA LEU A 80 -15.39 -8.23 -12.03
C LEU A 80 -16.12 -8.69 -13.30
N PRO A 81 -17.42 -9.05 -13.23
CA PRO A 81 -18.23 -9.35 -14.40
C PRO A 81 -18.14 -8.25 -15.46
N LEU A 82 -18.18 -8.63 -16.72
CA LEU A 82 -18.10 -7.68 -17.83
C LEU A 82 -19.27 -6.68 -17.75
N GLY A 83 -18.98 -5.41 -17.93
CA GLY A 83 -19.96 -4.33 -17.81
C GLY A 83 -20.15 -3.77 -16.39
N SER A 84 -19.61 -4.41 -15.35
CA SER A 84 -19.64 -3.87 -13.97
C SER A 84 -18.81 -2.60 -13.83
N LEU A 85 -17.70 -2.54 -14.54
CA LEU A 85 -16.78 -1.40 -14.59
C LEU A 85 -16.42 -1.06 -16.03
N SER A 86 -16.16 0.22 -16.29
CA SER A 86 -15.71 0.70 -17.60
C SER A 86 -14.46 1.56 -17.42
N PRO A 87 -13.48 1.50 -18.29
CA PRO A 87 -13.33 0.64 -19.49
C PRO A 87 -12.80 -0.77 -19.18
N ASP A 88 -12.31 -1.04 -17.97
CA ASP A 88 -11.63 -2.28 -17.57
C ASP A 88 -12.28 -2.87 -16.33
N SER A 89 -12.39 -4.20 -16.29
CA SER A 89 -12.97 -4.94 -15.16
C SER A 89 -11.94 -5.31 -14.07
N HIS A 90 -10.65 -5.03 -14.27
CA HIS A 90 -9.62 -5.30 -13.27
C HIS A 90 -9.75 -4.41 -12.05
N PHE A 91 -9.61 -5.00 -10.88
CA PHE A 91 -9.66 -4.31 -9.61
C PHE A 91 -8.77 -4.96 -8.57
N LEU A 92 -8.48 -4.21 -7.53
CA LEU A 92 -7.86 -4.70 -6.31
C LEU A 92 -8.54 -4.08 -5.08
N VAL A 93 -8.34 -4.73 -3.92
CA VAL A 93 -8.67 -4.18 -2.60
C VAL A 93 -7.38 -4.08 -1.82
N THR A 94 -7.03 -2.86 -1.42
CA THR A 94 -5.75 -2.54 -0.77
C THR A 94 -5.61 -3.17 0.62
N MET A 95 -4.36 -3.47 1.02
CA MET A 95 -3.99 -3.85 2.39
C MET A 95 -2.91 -2.90 2.91
N PRO A 96 -3.28 -1.70 3.39
CA PRO A 96 -2.31 -0.69 3.83
C PRO A 96 -1.50 -1.15 5.05
N ILE A 97 -0.18 -0.94 5.00
CA ILE A 97 0.76 -1.27 6.08
C ILE A 97 1.55 -0.05 6.55
N ALA A 98 2.02 -0.09 7.81
CA ALA A 98 2.80 0.98 8.43
C ALA A 98 4.29 0.95 8.00
N VAL A 99 4.53 0.89 6.69
CA VAL A 99 5.84 1.04 6.05
C VAL A 99 5.71 2.11 4.97
N PHE A 100 6.65 3.05 4.87
CA PHE A 100 6.42 4.31 4.20
C PHE A 100 7.46 4.66 3.14
N ALA A 101 7.00 5.38 2.12
CA ALA A 101 7.82 6.25 1.29
C ALA A 101 7.70 7.69 1.80
N ARG A 102 8.80 8.44 1.79
CA ARG A 102 8.92 9.85 2.20
C ARG A 102 9.53 10.65 1.07
N ALA A 103 8.96 11.80 0.77
CA ALA A 103 9.52 12.72 -0.20
C ALA A 103 9.67 14.12 0.40
N HIS A 104 10.69 14.83 -0.05
CA HIS A 104 10.95 16.23 0.29
C HIS A 104 11.10 17.00 -1.02
N PHE A 105 10.29 18.02 -1.22
CA PHE A 105 10.41 18.89 -2.37
C PHE A 105 11.07 20.21 -1.99
N ILE A 106 12.13 20.57 -2.72
CA ILE A 106 12.89 21.81 -2.58
C ILE A 106 12.69 22.60 -3.88
N PRO A 107 11.88 23.67 -3.87
CA PRO A 107 11.63 24.45 -5.07
C PRO A 107 12.88 25.23 -5.49
N VAL A 108 13.09 25.39 -6.80
CA VAL A 108 14.15 26.21 -7.38
C VAL A 108 13.50 27.31 -8.23
N ALA A 109 13.55 28.53 -7.76
CA ALA A 109 12.94 29.67 -8.41
C ALA A 109 13.39 29.80 -9.88
N GLY A 110 12.45 29.94 -10.81
CA GLY A 110 12.71 30.05 -12.25
C GLY A 110 13.10 28.75 -12.95
N SER A 111 13.31 27.65 -12.22
CA SER A 111 13.59 26.34 -12.84
C SER A 111 12.31 25.79 -13.48
N ARG A 112 12.47 25.17 -14.65
CA ARG A 112 11.41 24.37 -15.29
C ARG A 112 11.70 22.86 -15.23
N SER A 113 12.86 22.48 -14.71
CA SER A 113 13.28 21.07 -14.60
C SER A 113 13.10 20.56 -13.19
N VAL A 114 12.91 19.23 -13.09
CA VAL A 114 12.88 18.51 -11.82
C VAL A 114 14.05 17.52 -11.78
N THR A 115 14.76 17.52 -10.66
CA THR A 115 15.75 16.49 -10.34
C THR A 115 15.24 15.64 -9.20
N VAL A 116 15.38 14.32 -9.30
CA VAL A 116 14.95 13.38 -8.25
C VAL A 116 16.14 12.58 -7.77
N TYR A 117 16.26 12.42 -6.48
CA TYR A 117 17.23 11.54 -5.84
C TYR A 117 16.48 10.46 -5.04
N PRO A 118 16.85 9.18 -5.22
CA PRO A 118 17.91 8.67 -6.10
C PRO A 118 17.52 8.74 -7.59
N PRO A 119 18.50 8.86 -8.53
CA PRO A 119 18.22 9.16 -9.95
C PRO A 119 17.43 8.07 -10.70
N HIS A 120 17.41 6.83 -10.22
CA HIS A 120 16.65 5.73 -10.84
C HIS A 120 15.14 5.86 -10.64
N LYS A 121 14.65 6.72 -9.75
CA LYS A 121 13.23 6.98 -9.51
C LYS A 121 12.61 7.85 -10.61
N VAL A 122 12.73 7.39 -11.85
CA VAL A 122 12.28 8.11 -13.06
C VAL A 122 10.77 8.34 -13.11
N LYS A 123 9.98 7.44 -12.54
CA LYS A 123 8.52 7.58 -12.45
C LYS A 123 8.12 8.73 -11.52
N ALA A 124 8.76 8.86 -10.37
CA ALA A 124 8.56 9.99 -9.46
C ALA A 124 8.96 11.33 -10.09
N LYS A 125 10.04 11.34 -10.87
CA LYS A 125 10.43 12.52 -11.67
C LYS A 125 9.32 12.92 -12.65
N ARG A 126 8.81 11.97 -13.43
CA ARG A 126 7.73 12.22 -14.40
C ARG A 126 6.46 12.74 -13.73
N LEU A 127 6.07 12.16 -12.58
CA LEU A 127 4.93 12.66 -11.81
C LEU A 127 5.15 14.10 -11.35
N ALA A 128 6.33 14.40 -10.78
CA ALA A 128 6.65 15.74 -10.30
C ALA A 128 6.61 16.77 -11.43
N GLU A 129 7.18 16.46 -12.59
CA GLU A 129 7.16 17.32 -13.78
C GLU A 129 5.73 17.60 -14.24
N ASN A 130 4.90 16.56 -14.37
CA ASN A 130 3.50 16.67 -14.79
C ASN A 130 2.66 17.46 -13.78
N LEU A 131 2.84 17.19 -12.49
CA LEU A 131 2.10 17.89 -11.44
C LEU A 131 2.47 19.37 -11.37
N LEU A 132 3.76 19.71 -11.39
CA LEU A 132 4.22 21.11 -11.36
C LEU A 132 3.76 21.87 -12.61
N LEU A 133 3.77 21.22 -13.78
CA LEU A 133 3.22 21.80 -15.02
C LEU A 133 1.72 22.07 -14.87
N ALA A 134 0.94 21.12 -14.35
CA ALA A 134 -0.50 21.28 -14.13
C ALA A 134 -0.83 22.39 -13.14
N LEU A 135 0.06 22.61 -12.15
CA LEU A 135 -0.09 23.67 -11.14
C LEU A 135 0.50 25.02 -11.57
N GLY A 136 1.16 25.12 -12.72
CA GLY A 136 1.85 26.33 -13.17
C GLY A 136 3.02 26.73 -12.28
N ALA A 137 3.62 25.79 -11.55
CA ALA A 137 4.66 26.04 -10.56
C ALA A 137 6.08 25.79 -11.12
N SER A 138 7.07 26.37 -10.44
CA SER A 138 8.50 26.16 -10.78
C SER A 138 8.93 24.74 -10.43
N GLY A 139 9.94 24.24 -11.15
CA GLY A 139 10.62 22.98 -10.87
C GLY A 139 11.45 23.02 -9.59
N GLY A 140 12.23 21.97 -9.38
CA GLY A 140 13.03 21.86 -8.16
C GLY A 140 13.68 20.50 -7.98
N VAL A 141 13.98 20.17 -6.74
CA VAL A 141 14.61 18.89 -6.35
C VAL A 141 13.65 18.10 -5.46
N VAL A 142 13.47 16.84 -5.77
CA VAL A 142 12.77 15.86 -4.93
C VAL A 142 13.80 14.92 -4.32
N LEU A 143 13.83 14.84 -3.00
CA LEU A 143 14.58 13.82 -2.27
C LEU A 143 13.56 12.76 -1.83
N LEU A 144 13.76 11.50 -2.24
CA LEU A 144 12.86 10.39 -2.01
C LEU A 144 13.57 9.30 -1.22
N GLU A 145 12.97 8.92 -0.09
CA GLU A 145 13.40 7.82 0.77
C GLU A 145 12.24 6.83 0.91
N SER A 146 12.51 5.54 0.75
CA SER A 146 11.50 4.50 0.85
C SER A 146 11.99 3.33 1.69
N GLU A 147 11.20 2.94 2.67
CA GLU A 147 11.38 1.71 3.44
C GLU A 147 10.80 0.49 2.70
N LEU A 148 10.10 0.73 1.58
CA LEU A 148 9.41 -0.28 0.77
C LEU A 148 10.37 -0.86 -0.28
N PRO A 149 10.74 -2.14 -0.21
CA PRO A 149 11.56 -2.77 -1.25
C PRO A 149 10.82 -2.83 -2.58
N GLU A 150 11.55 -2.54 -3.66
CA GLU A 150 11.00 -2.50 -5.02
C GLU A 150 10.71 -3.89 -5.58
N GLY A 151 9.64 -4.03 -6.37
CA GLY A 151 9.31 -5.26 -7.08
C GLY A 151 8.84 -6.42 -6.21
N LYS A 152 8.46 -6.15 -4.94
CA LYS A 152 8.01 -7.16 -3.99
C LYS A 152 6.48 -7.25 -3.84
N GLY A 153 5.74 -6.32 -4.42
CA GLY A 153 4.28 -6.22 -4.25
C GLY A 153 3.88 -5.51 -2.96
N LEU A 154 4.70 -4.54 -2.54
CA LEU A 154 4.45 -3.69 -1.37
C LEU A 154 4.02 -2.27 -1.77
N ALA A 155 3.57 -2.06 -3.00
CA ALA A 155 3.16 -0.79 -3.58
C ALA A 155 4.26 0.31 -3.52
N SER A 156 5.55 -0.07 -3.56
CA SER A 156 6.65 0.89 -3.40
C SER A 156 6.62 2.01 -4.44
N SER A 157 6.40 1.68 -5.72
CA SER A 157 6.31 2.68 -6.79
C SER A 157 5.13 3.64 -6.58
N SER A 158 3.93 3.11 -6.29
CA SER A 158 2.74 3.92 -6.02
C SER A 158 2.93 4.82 -4.80
N ALA A 159 3.56 4.31 -3.73
CA ALA A 159 3.85 5.10 -2.53
C ALA A 159 4.86 6.24 -2.81
N ASP A 160 5.89 5.98 -3.62
CA ASP A 160 6.86 6.98 -4.07
C ASP A 160 6.18 8.12 -4.83
N LEU A 161 5.29 7.79 -5.76
CA LEU A 161 4.54 8.76 -6.55
C LEU A 161 3.65 9.64 -5.67
N VAL A 162 2.87 9.02 -4.76
CA VAL A 162 1.97 9.75 -3.87
C VAL A 162 2.75 10.60 -2.86
N ALA A 163 3.84 10.09 -2.29
CA ALA A 163 4.71 10.88 -1.40
C ALA A 163 5.29 12.10 -2.12
N THR A 164 5.72 11.92 -3.38
CA THR A 164 6.21 13.02 -4.23
C THR A 164 5.12 14.07 -4.47
N ALA A 165 3.90 13.67 -4.86
CA ALA A 165 2.78 14.59 -5.06
C ALA A 165 2.43 15.37 -3.79
N ARG A 166 2.39 14.68 -2.64
CA ARG A 166 2.11 15.30 -1.34
C ARG A 166 3.18 16.29 -0.90
N SER A 167 4.47 16.01 -1.17
CA SER A 167 5.56 16.92 -0.84
C SER A 167 5.47 18.23 -1.65
N ILE A 168 5.14 18.13 -2.94
CA ILE A 168 4.92 19.30 -3.81
C ILE A 168 3.70 20.10 -3.33
N ALA A 169 2.57 19.42 -3.08
CA ALA A 169 1.35 20.07 -2.57
C ALA A 169 1.59 20.80 -1.24
N SER A 170 2.31 20.15 -0.33
CA SER A 170 2.70 20.74 0.98
C SER A 170 3.58 21.97 0.81
N CYS A 171 4.60 21.91 -0.07
CA CYS A 171 5.49 23.03 -0.36
C CYS A 171 4.74 24.24 -0.92
N LEU A 172 3.83 24.00 -1.84
CA LEU A 172 3.02 25.04 -2.48
C LEU A 172 1.84 25.48 -1.62
N LYS A 173 1.64 24.87 -0.44
CA LYS A 173 0.48 25.11 0.44
C LYS A 173 -0.87 24.94 -0.28
N LEU A 174 -0.92 24.01 -1.25
CA LEU A 174 -2.10 23.72 -2.07
C LEU A 174 -2.76 22.40 -1.63
N ARG A 175 -4.08 22.35 -1.76
CA ARG A 175 -4.83 21.10 -1.74
C ARG A 175 -4.87 20.56 -3.18
N VAL A 176 -4.11 19.50 -3.43
CA VAL A 176 -4.14 18.79 -4.71
C VAL A 176 -5.25 17.72 -4.62
N PRO A 177 -6.26 17.76 -5.50
CA PRO A 177 -7.31 16.74 -5.53
C PRO A 177 -6.74 15.35 -5.76
N THR A 178 -7.25 14.35 -5.02
CA THR A 178 -6.83 12.94 -5.20
C THR A 178 -7.06 12.47 -6.63
N THR A 179 -8.13 12.93 -7.28
CA THR A 179 -8.44 12.62 -8.68
C THR A 179 -7.40 13.15 -9.67
N LEU A 180 -6.72 14.26 -9.37
CA LEU A 180 -5.59 14.72 -10.18
C LEU A 180 -4.38 13.80 -9.99
N ILE A 181 -4.10 13.37 -8.76
CA ILE A 181 -3.02 12.41 -8.49
C ILE A 181 -3.31 11.09 -9.21
N GLU A 182 -4.53 10.55 -9.11
CA GLU A 182 -4.96 9.34 -9.83
C GLU A 182 -4.70 9.45 -11.33
N LYS A 183 -5.16 10.55 -11.94
CA LYS A 183 -4.99 10.79 -13.39
C LYS A 183 -3.51 10.80 -13.76
N LEU A 184 -2.68 11.55 -13.04
CA LEU A 184 -1.25 11.65 -13.34
C LEU A 184 -0.52 10.32 -13.13
N MET A 185 -0.90 9.54 -12.11
CA MET A 185 -0.34 8.20 -11.88
C MET A 185 -0.74 7.22 -12.99
N ALA A 186 -2.01 7.22 -13.42
CA ALA A 186 -2.51 6.35 -14.49
C ALA A 186 -1.80 6.60 -15.83
N GLU A 187 -1.32 7.82 -16.09
CA GLU A 187 -0.50 8.16 -17.27
C GLU A 187 0.93 7.60 -17.21
N ILE A 188 1.36 7.13 -16.03
CA ILE A 188 2.72 6.61 -15.79
C ILE A 188 2.71 5.09 -15.73
N GLU A 189 1.86 4.51 -14.89
CA GLU A 189 1.74 3.06 -14.68
C GLU A 189 0.41 2.68 -14.00
N PRO A 190 -0.03 1.41 -14.10
CA PRO A 190 -1.03 0.87 -13.20
C PRO A 190 -0.58 1.05 -11.74
N SER A 191 -1.46 1.55 -10.88
CA SER A 191 -1.10 1.91 -9.51
C SER A 191 -2.08 1.37 -8.49
N ASP A 192 -1.58 1.18 -7.27
CA ASP A 192 -2.41 0.82 -6.12
C ASP A 192 -3.11 2.07 -5.56
N GLY A 193 -4.26 1.89 -4.94
CA GLY A 193 -5.07 2.98 -4.37
C GLY A 193 -4.52 3.59 -3.08
N VAL A 194 -3.18 3.66 -2.90
CA VAL A 194 -2.51 4.12 -1.66
C VAL A 194 -2.63 5.63 -1.40
N MET A 195 -3.16 6.39 -2.36
CA MET A 195 -3.44 7.81 -2.16
C MET A 195 -4.64 8.04 -1.23
N TYR A 196 -5.47 7.05 -0.97
CA TYR A 196 -6.62 7.12 -0.08
C TYR A 196 -6.25 6.72 1.36
N PRO A 197 -6.89 7.32 2.38
CA PRO A 197 -6.57 7.03 3.79
C PRO A 197 -7.36 5.82 4.29
N GLY A 198 -6.98 4.61 3.89
CA GLY A 198 -7.62 3.37 4.33
C GLY A 198 -7.73 2.34 3.21
N VAL A 199 -8.64 1.39 3.40
CA VAL A 199 -8.89 0.32 2.44
C VAL A 199 -9.82 0.81 1.33
N VAL A 200 -9.40 0.61 0.09
CA VAL A 200 -10.19 0.94 -1.10
C VAL A 200 -10.31 -0.23 -2.04
N ALA A 201 -11.44 -0.33 -2.73
CA ALA A 201 -11.55 -1.06 -3.97
C ALA A 201 -11.18 -0.11 -5.12
N TYR A 202 -10.23 -0.51 -5.96
CA TYR A 202 -9.58 0.36 -6.92
C TYR A 202 -9.36 -0.31 -8.28
N GLN A 203 -9.64 0.41 -9.35
CA GLN A 203 -9.29 -0.01 -10.72
C GLN A 203 -7.85 0.40 -11.02
N GLN A 204 -6.89 -0.50 -10.77
CA GLN A 204 -5.46 -0.18 -10.84
C GLN A 204 -5.00 0.29 -12.23
N ARG A 205 -5.59 -0.25 -13.31
CA ARG A 205 -5.23 0.12 -14.69
C ARG A 205 -5.88 1.43 -15.14
N ALA A 206 -7.12 1.66 -14.71
CA ALA A 206 -7.83 2.89 -15.05
C ALA A 206 -7.48 4.06 -14.13
N GLY A 207 -6.74 3.81 -13.04
CA GLY A 207 -6.43 4.82 -12.03
C GLY A 207 -7.68 5.40 -11.39
N ARG A 208 -8.63 4.56 -10.95
CA ARG A 208 -9.95 5.03 -10.54
C ARG A 208 -10.47 4.33 -9.29
N LEU A 209 -10.95 5.13 -8.34
CA LEU A 209 -11.63 4.62 -7.15
C LEU A 209 -12.96 3.94 -7.53
N ILE A 210 -13.16 2.71 -7.06
CA ILE A 210 -14.46 2.02 -7.11
C ILE A 210 -15.25 2.40 -5.85
N SER A 211 -14.68 2.14 -4.67
CA SER A 211 -15.29 2.49 -3.39
C SER A 211 -14.25 2.59 -2.28
N PHE A 212 -14.52 3.46 -1.31
CA PHE A 212 -13.81 3.51 -0.05
C PHE A 212 -14.50 2.55 0.93
N LEU A 213 -13.74 1.56 1.48
CA LEU A 213 -14.30 0.51 2.31
C LEU A 213 -14.21 0.83 3.81
N GLY A 214 -13.31 1.69 4.21
CA GLY A 214 -13.10 2.06 5.61
C GLY A 214 -11.66 1.87 6.08
N GLN A 215 -11.49 1.78 7.41
CA GLN A 215 -10.19 1.50 8.00
C GLN A 215 -10.01 -0.01 8.17
N ILE A 216 -8.79 -0.48 7.98
CA ILE A 216 -8.45 -1.88 8.26
C ILE A 216 -8.37 -2.07 9.79
N PRO A 217 -8.93 -3.16 10.35
CA PRO A 217 -8.69 -3.48 11.76
C PRO A 217 -7.19 -3.66 12.08
N PRO A 218 -6.79 -3.51 13.35
CA PRO A 218 -5.42 -3.74 13.77
C PRO A 218 -5.00 -5.20 13.54
N LEU A 219 -4.22 -5.45 12.48
CA LEU A 219 -3.66 -6.77 12.17
C LEU A 219 -2.13 -6.72 12.16
N ALA A 220 -1.51 -7.85 12.41
CA ALA A 220 -0.11 -8.11 12.11
C ALA A 220 -0.04 -9.12 10.95
N ILE A 221 1.00 -9.00 10.12
CA ILE A 221 1.26 -9.90 9.00
C ILE A 221 2.66 -10.46 9.19
N VAL A 222 2.77 -11.77 9.33
CA VAL A 222 4.07 -12.46 9.33
C VAL A 222 4.35 -12.88 7.89
N GLY A 223 5.22 -12.15 7.22
CA GLY A 223 5.45 -12.26 5.78
C GLY A 223 6.84 -12.80 5.44
N VAL A 224 6.91 -13.51 4.32
CA VAL A 224 8.14 -13.96 3.67
C VAL A 224 8.22 -13.42 2.26
N ASP A 225 9.45 -13.23 1.77
CA ASP A 225 9.75 -12.84 0.40
C ASP A 225 10.29 -14.07 -0.35
N GLU A 226 9.54 -14.59 -1.31
CA GLU A 226 9.93 -15.76 -2.10
C GLU A 226 11.15 -15.51 -3.03
N GLY A 227 11.67 -14.30 -3.02
CA GLY A 227 12.81 -13.90 -3.83
C GLY A 227 12.45 -13.40 -5.24
N GLY A 228 13.44 -12.88 -5.95
CA GLY A 228 13.23 -12.27 -7.25
C GLY A 228 12.57 -10.89 -7.20
N THR A 229 12.16 -10.39 -8.36
CA THR A 229 11.41 -9.14 -8.54
C THR A 229 10.38 -9.32 -9.63
N VAL A 230 9.22 -8.69 -9.49
CA VAL A 230 8.15 -8.72 -10.49
C VAL A 230 7.86 -7.28 -10.94
N GLU A 231 7.94 -7.04 -12.26
CA GLU A 231 7.44 -5.81 -12.85
C GLU A 231 5.93 -5.95 -13.10
N THR A 232 5.14 -5.07 -12.50
CA THR A 232 3.67 -5.11 -12.54
C THR A 232 3.12 -5.06 -13.97
N VAL A 233 3.78 -4.32 -14.87
CA VAL A 233 3.36 -4.18 -16.27
C VAL A 233 3.50 -5.52 -17.02
N ASP A 234 4.62 -6.21 -16.87
CA ASP A 234 4.86 -7.51 -17.53
C ASP A 234 3.95 -8.62 -16.97
N TYR A 235 3.66 -8.55 -15.68
CA TYR A 235 2.80 -9.49 -15.00
C TYR A 235 1.35 -9.42 -15.51
N ASP A 236 0.84 -8.23 -15.72
CA ASP A 236 -0.53 -7.99 -16.20
C ASP A 236 -0.75 -8.46 -17.65
N GLN A 237 0.28 -8.42 -18.50
CA GLN A 237 0.19 -8.82 -19.91
C GLN A 237 0.16 -10.35 -20.12
N ARG A 238 0.71 -11.11 -19.20
CA ARG A 238 0.84 -12.58 -19.30
C ARG A 238 -0.40 -13.36 -18.85
N ARG A 239 -1.43 -12.69 -18.32
CA ARG A 239 -2.64 -13.31 -17.79
C ARG A 239 -3.67 -13.56 -18.88
N GLY A 240 -4.03 -14.82 -19.09
CA GLY A 240 -5.19 -15.22 -19.90
C GLY A 240 -6.52 -14.65 -19.37
N GLU A 241 -7.59 -14.77 -20.16
CA GLU A 241 -8.92 -14.35 -19.76
C GLU A 241 -9.40 -15.11 -18.50
N ILE A 242 -10.03 -14.38 -17.59
CA ILE A 242 -10.68 -14.96 -16.40
C ILE A 242 -12.08 -15.46 -16.81
N SER A 243 -12.43 -16.69 -16.43
CA SER A 243 -13.73 -17.28 -16.71
C SER A 243 -14.87 -16.48 -16.05
N ALA A 244 -16.08 -16.58 -16.61
CA ALA A 244 -17.27 -15.95 -16.02
C ALA A 244 -17.53 -16.42 -14.58
N ASN A 245 -17.23 -17.69 -14.29
CA ASN A 245 -17.36 -18.25 -12.95
C ASN A 245 -16.38 -17.59 -11.97
N HIS A 246 -15.11 -17.45 -12.32
CA HIS A 246 -14.14 -16.74 -11.47
C HIS A 246 -14.51 -15.27 -11.29
N ARG A 247 -15.03 -14.60 -12.31
CA ARG A 247 -15.51 -13.21 -12.18
C ARG A 247 -16.67 -13.09 -11.18
N ALA A 248 -17.59 -14.05 -11.18
CA ALA A 248 -18.68 -14.10 -10.20
C ALA A 248 -18.15 -14.37 -8.77
N GLN A 249 -17.13 -15.22 -8.63
CA GLN A 249 -16.46 -15.43 -7.34
C GLN A 249 -15.78 -14.16 -6.84
N TYR A 250 -15.06 -13.43 -7.69
CA TYR A 250 -14.45 -12.15 -7.32
C TYR A 250 -15.49 -11.11 -6.89
N GLN A 251 -16.64 -11.04 -7.58
CA GLN A 251 -17.74 -10.15 -7.15
C GLN A 251 -18.25 -10.54 -5.76
N HIS A 252 -18.50 -11.82 -5.52
CA HIS A 252 -18.93 -12.30 -4.21
C HIS A 252 -17.91 -11.99 -3.10
N LEU A 253 -16.60 -12.15 -3.38
CA LEU A 253 -15.55 -11.81 -2.43
C LEU A 253 -15.49 -10.29 -2.18
N LEU A 254 -15.71 -9.46 -3.21
CA LEU A 254 -15.78 -8.01 -3.06
C LEU A 254 -16.94 -7.59 -2.15
N ASP A 255 -18.12 -8.16 -2.36
CA ASP A 255 -19.29 -7.87 -1.54
C ASP A 255 -19.04 -8.27 -0.06
N ARG A 256 -18.40 -9.43 0.16
CA ARG A 256 -18.05 -9.90 1.51
C ARG A 256 -17.01 -9.02 2.20
N ILE A 257 -15.93 -8.62 1.50
CA ILE A 257 -14.88 -7.81 2.11
C ILE A 257 -15.38 -6.41 2.46
N GLN A 258 -16.29 -5.83 1.68
CA GLN A 258 -16.91 -4.54 1.98
C GLN A 258 -17.64 -4.58 3.31
N ILE A 259 -18.44 -5.62 3.54
CA ILE A 259 -19.19 -5.81 4.78
C ILE A 259 -18.23 -6.07 5.95
N ALA A 260 -17.24 -6.94 5.74
CA ALA A 260 -16.28 -7.32 6.77
C ALA A 260 -15.44 -6.12 7.26
N ILE A 261 -14.95 -5.27 6.35
CA ILE A 261 -14.23 -4.04 6.73
C ILE A 261 -15.14 -3.11 7.52
N ALA A 262 -16.36 -2.88 7.05
CA ALA A 262 -17.32 -2.00 7.73
C ALA A 262 -17.68 -2.47 9.15
N GLN A 263 -17.67 -3.78 9.39
CA GLN A 263 -17.99 -4.40 10.68
C GLN A 263 -16.76 -4.69 11.55
N GLY A 264 -15.55 -4.56 11.01
CA GLY A 264 -14.32 -4.96 11.69
C GLY A 264 -14.19 -6.48 11.87
N ASP A 265 -14.85 -7.29 11.00
CA ASP A 265 -14.82 -8.75 11.03
C ASP A 265 -13.50 -9.29 10.47
N THR A 266 -12.51 -9.43 11.36
CA THR A 266 -11.16 -9.90 11.04
C THR A 266 -11.14 -11.32 10.48
N ALA A 267 -12.05 -12.19 10.95
CA ALA A 267 -12.15 -13.57 10.47
C ALA A 267 -12.58 -13.62 9.00
N THR A 268 -13.61 -12.85 8.62
CA THR A 268 -14.06 -12.76 7.21
C THR A 268 -12.99 -12.07 6.34
N ILE A 269 -12.29 -11.04 6.85
CA ILE A 269 -11.17 -10.40 6.13
C ILE A 269 -10.09 -11.43 5.78
N GLY A 270 -9.67 -12.24 6.75
CA GLY A 270 -8.69 -13.30 6.53
C GLY A 270 -9.16 -14.38 5.55
N ALA A 271 -10.43 -14.80 5.67
CA ALA A 271 -11.03 -15.79 4.75
C ALA A 271 -11.11 -15.27 3.31
N VAL A 272 -11.42 -13.98 3.09
CA VAL A 272 -11.43 -13.38 1.75
C VAL A 272 -10.03 -13.28 1.18
N ALA A 273 -9.04 -12.84 1.97
CA ALA A 273 -7.64 -12.78 1.53
C ALA A 273 -7.13 -14.17 1.13
N THR A 274 -7.43 -15.21 1.91
CA THR A 274 -7.10 -16.60 1.60
C THR A 274 -7.77 -17.08 0.31
N SER A 275 -9.06 -16.79 0.14
CA SER A 275 -9.78 -17.16 -1.08
C SER A 275 -9.19 -16.47 -2.32
N SER A 276 -8.80 -15.19 -2.18
CA SER A 276 -8.11 -14.44 -3.24
C SER A 276 -6.76 -15.07 -3.58
N ALA A 277 -5.97 -15.47 -2.57
CA ALA A 277 -4.69 -16.13 -2.76
C ALA A 277 -4.84 -17.47 -3.50
N LEU A 278 -5.85 -18.27 -3.17
CA LEU A 278 -6.15 -19.54 -3.83
C LEU A 278 -6.57 -19.35 -5.30
N LEU A 279 -7.44 -18.37 -5.59
CA LEU A 279 -7.81 -18.03 -6.97
C LEU A 279 -6.61 -17.51 -7.77
N HIS A 280 -5.69 -16.82 -7.11
CA HIS A 280 -4.46 -16.36 -7.71
C HIS A 280 -3.49 -17.49 -8.03
N GLN A 281 -3.40 -18.51 -7.18
CA GLN A 281 -2.50 -19.66 -7.30
C GLN A 281 -2.67 -20.40 -8.63
N GLU A 282 -3.89 -20.48 -9.17
CA GLU A 282 -4.17 -21.11 -10.46
C GLU A 282 -3.49 -20.39 -11.64
N ARG A 283 -3.13 -19.11 -11.48
CA ARG A 283 -2.66 -18.24 -12.57
C ARG A 283 -1.22 -17.79 -12.41
N ALA A 284 -0.77 -17.61 -11.17
CA ALA A 284 0.57 -17.22 -10.81
C ALA A 284 0.95 -17.84 -9.46
N PRO A 285 1.45 -19.08 -9.48
CA PRO A 285 1.74 -19.84 -8.28
C PRO A 285 2.73 -19.14 -7.36
N LYS A 286 2.42 -19.16 -6.06
CA LYS A 286 3.33 -18.84 -4.97
C LYS A 286 3.95 -20.11 -4.41
N LYS A 287 5.27 -20.11 -4.26
CA LYS A 287 6.04 -21.30 -3.84
C LYS A 287 5.65 -21.77 -2.44
N HIS A 288 5.41 -20.82 -1.53
CA HIS A 288 5.17 -21.13 -0.12
C HIS A 288 3.68 -21.07 0.27
N LEU A 289 2.73 -20.92 -0.68
CA LEU A 289 1.32 -20.76 -0.33
C LEU A 289 0.79 -21.94 0.48
N ASP A 290 1.05 -23.18 0.06
CA ASP A 290 0.53 -24.38 0.73
C ASP A 290 1.06 -24.48 2.16
N SER A 291 2.38 -24.32 2.36
CA SER A 291 2.99 -24.33 3.70
C SER A 291 2.48 -23.19 4.59
N MET A 292 2.21 -22.02 4.02
CA MET A 292 1.65 -20.88 4.76
C MET A 292 0.18 -21.12 5.14
N LEU A 293 -0.60 -21.82 4.30
CA LEU A 293 -1.97 -22.25 4.62
C LEU A 293 -1.99 -23.25 5.77
N GLU A 294 -1.09 -24.24 5.75
CA GLU A 294 -0.92 -25.22 6.82
C GLU A 294 -0.54 -24.52 8.14
N ALA A 295 0.49 -23.66 8.13
CA ALA A 295 0.91 -22.89 9.30
C ALA A 295 -0.21 -21.97 9.83
N SER A 296 -0.99 -21.36 8.97
CA SER A 296 -2.14 -20.55 9.35
C SER A 296 -3.23 -21.37 10.06
N ALA A 297 -3.51 -22.58 9.55
CA ALA A 297 -4.48 -23.48 10.14
C ALA A 297 -4.00 -24.04 11.50
N GLU A 298 -2.74 -24.47 11.60
CA GLU A 298 -2.15 -25.00 12.83
C GLU A 298 -2.12 -24.00 13.98
N THR A 299 -1.85 -22.72 13.66
CA THR A 299 -1.78 -21.65 14.66
C THR A 299 -3.12 -21.00 14.96
N GLY A 300 -4.18 -21.34 14.22
CA GLY A 300 -5.48 -20.69 14.31
C GLY A 300 -5.41 -19.20 13.96
N ALA A 301 -4.54 -18.83 13.02
CA ALA A 301 -4.45 -17.48 12.47
C ALA A 301 -5.64 -17.17 11.55
N LEU A 302 -5.79 -15.91 11.11
CA LEU A 302 -6.97 -15.49 10.34
C LEU A 302 -6.98 -16.00 8.89
N GLY A 303 -5.80 -16.28 8.33
CA GLY A 303 -5.65 -16.70 6.93
C GLY A 303 -4.37 -16.17 6.30
N VAL A 304 -4.27 -16.36 4.97
CA VAL A 304 -3.08 -16.03 4.18
C VAL A 304 -3.39 -14.88 3.21
N ILE A 305 -2.43 -13.99 3.04
CA ILE A 305 -2.46 -12.90 2.06
C ILE A 305 -1.23 -13.02 1.13
N VAL A 306 -1.40 -12.65 -0.14
CA VAL A 306 -0.31 -12.66 -1.12
C VAL A 306 -0.20 -11.33 -1.86
N ALA A 307 1.01 -10.99 -2.28
CA ALA A 307 1.20 -9.97 -3.29
C ALA A 307 0.92 -10.59 -4.67
N HIS A 308 -0.18 -10.18 -5.30
CA HIS A 308 -0.59 -10.74 -6.59
C HIS A 308 0.40 -10.41 -7.70
N SER A 309 0.97 -9.20 -7.68
CA SER A 309 2.04 -8.75 -8.59
C SER A 309 3.37 -8.56 -7.86
N GLY A 310 3.76 -9.52 -7.01
CA GLY A 310 4.98 -9.44 -6.22
C GLY A 310 5.44 -10.80 -5.72
N THR A 311 6.34 -10.79 -4.76
CA THR A 311 6.96 -12.01 -4.22
C THR A 311 6.61 -12.28 -2.75
N MET A 312 5.77 -11.41 -2.15
CA MET A 312 5.40 -11.55 -0.75
C MET A 312 4.25 -12.54 -0.54
N VAL A 313 4.35 -13.34 0.51
CA VAL A 313 3.28 -14.18 1.08
C VAL A 313 3.27 -13.95 2.59
N GLY A 314 2.10 -13.87 3.23
CA GLY A 314 2.02 -13.60 4.66
C GLY A 314 0.81 -14.22 5.33
N ILE A 315 0.91 -14.43 6.66
CA ILE A 315 -0.16 -14.89 7.54
C ILE A 315 -0.70 -13.71 8.35
N LEU A 316 -2.02 -13.57 8.38
CA LEU A 316 -2.74 -12.53 9.08
C LEU A 316 -3.03 -12.93 10.53
N VAL A 317 -2.69 -12.07 11.48
CA VAL A 317 -2.92 -12.28 12.92
C VAL A 317 -3.68 -11.09 13.50
N ASP A 318 -4.74 -11.35 14.24
CA ASP A 318 -5.55 -10.33 14.91
C ASP A 318 -4.80 -9.74 16.11
N ARG A 319 -4.50 -8.44 16.06
CA ARG A 319 -3.81 -7.74 17.17
C ARG A 319 -4.70 -7.45 18.37
N MET A 320 -6.02 -7.54 18.19
CA MET A 320 -7.00 -7.30 19.25
C MET A 320 -7.39 -8.60 19.99
N ALA A 321 -6.95 -9.75 19.50
CA ALA A 321 -7.20 -11.03 20.17
C ALA A 321 -6.48 -11.11 21.52
N PRO A 322 -7.12 -11.65 22.58
CA PRO A 322 -6.51 -11.75 23.92
C PRO A 322 -5.21 -12.59 23.94
N ASP A 323 -5.10 -13.54 23.03
CA ASP A 323 -3.95 -14.44 22.86
C ASP A 323 -2.96 -13.97 21.77
N PHE A 324 -3.06 -12.70 21.33
CA PHE A 324 -2.25 -12.15 20.24
C PHE A 324 -0.73 -12.42 20.40
N PRO A 325 -0.09 -12.17 21.58
CA PRO A 325 1.34 -12.38 21.71
C PRO A 325 1.76 -13.83 21.48
N GLN A 326 1.02 -14.78 22.06
CA GLN A 326 1.29 -16.21 21.91
C GLN A 326 1.04 -16.69 20.49
N LYS A 327 -0.06 -16.24 19.89
CA LYS A 327 -0.41 -16.56 18.50
C LYS A 327 0.60 -15.99 17.52
N LEU A 328 1.01 -14.73 17.69
CA LEU A 328 2.05 -14.12 16.86
C LEU A 328 3.36 -14.92 16.92
N GLN A 329 3.79 -15.30 18.14
CA GLN A 329 5.01 -16.10 18.30
C GLN A 329 4.88 -17.46 17.62
N SER A 330 3.76 -18.17 17.80
CA SER A 330 3.51 -19.47 17.15
C SER A 330 3.56 -19.34 15.61
N VAL A 331 2.96 -18.28 15.06
CA VAL A 331 3.01 -18.01 13.60
C VAL A 331 4.44 -17.72 13.16
N VAL A 332 5.20 -16.92 13.91
CA VAL A 332 6.62 -16.63 13.59
C VAL A 332 7.45 -17.91 13.61
N ASP A 333 7.25 -18.79 14.58
CA ASP A 333 7.99 -20.06 14.69
C ASP A 333 7.67 -20.99 13.49
N CYS A 334 6.39 -21.16 13.13
CA CYS A 334 5.99 -21.95 11.96
C CYS A 334 6.54 -21.36 10.66
N VAL A 335 6.44 -20.05 10.47
CA VAL A 335 6.93 -19.37 9.25
C VAL A 335 8.46 -19.40 9.17
N SER A 336 9.17 -19.35 10.30
CA SER A 336 10.64 -19.47 10.35
C SER A 336 11.14 -20.84 9.93
N ALA A 337 10.30 -21.88 10.03
CA ALA A 337 10.60 -23.20 9.48
C ALA A 337 10.44 -23.26 7.94
N ILE A 338 9.63 -22.36 7.36
CA ILE A 338 9.42 -22.25 5.91
C ILE A 338 10.50 -21.36 5.27
N ASP A 339 10.76 -20.20 5.89
CA ASP A 339 11.77 -19.23 5.47
C ASP A 339 12.47 -18.64 6.69
N GLN A 340 13.81 -18.61 6.67
CA GLN A 340 14.63 -18.20 7.82
C GLN A 340 14.56 -16.70 8.15
N SER A 341 13.87 -15.90 7.36
CA SER A 341 13.86 -14.44 7.51
C SER A 341 12.45 -13.83 7.44
N PRO A 342 11.48 -14.32 8.25
CA PRO A 342 10.16 -13.72 8.27
C PRO A 342 10.24 -12.27 8.77
N ARG A 343 9.36 -11.42 8.23
CA ARG A 343 9.20 -10.03 8.67
C ARG A 343 7.79 -9.79 9.16
N ILE A 344 7.66 -8.97 10.20
CA ILE A 344 6.36 -8.58 10.75
C ILE A 344 6.01 -7.20 10.20
N TYR A 345 4.83 -7.10 9.59
CA TYR A 345 4.23 -5.87 9.12
C TYR A 345 2.97 -5.57 9.92
N LEU A 346 2.69 -4.31 10.16
CA LEU A 346 1.48 -3.87 10.84
C LEU A 346 0.56 -3.16 9.88
N THR A 347 -0.74 -3.39 10.02
CA THR A 347 -1.72 -2.62 9.26
C THR A 347 -1.80 -1.17 9.73
N MET A 348 -2.22 -0.33 8.81
CA MET A 348 -2.58 1.07 9.03
C MET A 348 -4.00 1.13 9.63
N SER A 349 -4.12 1.06 10.95
CA SER A 349 -5.40 1.06 11.70
C SER A 349 -5.56 2.30 12.56
#